data_69db81af11cbfa07167364d102f9ec60
#
_entry.id   69db81af11cbfa07167364d102f9ec60
#
_cell.length_a   1.000
_cell.length_b   1.000
_cell.length_c   1.000
_cell.angle_alpha   90.00
_cell.angle_beta   90.00
_cell.angle_gamma   90.00
#
_symmetry.space_group_name_H-M   'P 1'
#
loop_
_entity.id
_entity.type
_entity.pdbx_description
1 polymer ?
#
loop_
_entity_poly.entity_id
_entity_poly.type
_entity_poly.pdbx_seq_one_letter_code
_entity_poly.pdbx_strand_id
1 'polypeptide(L)'
;CEKGVDDEMSTPYDPSWLHPVVKPPFYGAIIGSQMAKTMCGLRTDEHLQVMREDGSLIEGLYANATTAGGLSGEANYGCFWNSTVFGGVGTSWITGWIAAKSLLDAQ
;
A
#
# COMPACT_ATOMS: atom_id res chain seq x y z
N CYS A 1 -21.80 -12.11 10.64
CA CYS A 1 -22.10 -12.36 9.20
C CYS A 1 -23.57 -12.69 8.94
N GLU A 2 -24.22 -13.54 9.76
CA GLU A 2 -25.64 -13.89 9.55
C GLU A 2 -26.58 -12.68 9.61
N LYS A 3 -26.25 -11.66 10.42
CA LYS A 3 -27.02 -10.40 10.51
C LYS A 3 -26.77 -9.44 9.36
N GLY A 4 -25.79 -9.69 8.49
CA GLY A 4 -25.39 -8.80 7.41
C GLY A 4 -24.71 -7.49 7.86
N VAL A 5 -24.40 -7.38 9.16
CA VAL A 5 -23.71 -6.25 9.76
C VAL A 5 -22.66 -6.73 10.76
N ASP A 6 -21.60 -5.96 10.92
CA ASP A 6 -20.59 -6.17 11.94
C ASP A 6 -20.78 -5.10 13.03
N ASP A 7 -21.32 -5.52 14.17
CA ASP A 7 -21.63 -4.63 15.29
C ASP A 7 -20.40 -4.36 16.19
N GLU A 8 -19.33 -5.13 16.02
CA GLU A 8 -18.14 -5.06 16.88
C GLU A 8 -17.04 -4.16 16.31
N MET A 9 -17.05 -3.95 15.00
CA MET A 9 -16.07 -3.11 14.35
C MET A 9 -16.57 -1.67 14.23
N SER A 10 -15.71 -0.72 14.56
CA SER A 10 -16.01 0.72 14.47
C SER A 10 -16.21 1.23 13.05
N THR A 11 -15.77 0.46 12.05
CA THR A 11 -15.92 0.79 10.64
C THR A 11 -16.85 -0.24 10.00
N PRO A 12 -17.99 0.19 9.43
CA PRO A 12 -18.90 -0.74 8.77
C PRO A 12 -18.26 -1.33 7.51
N TYR A 13 -18.27 -2.65 7.43
CA TYR A 13 -17.90 -3.37 6.21
C TYR A 13 -19.05 -3.34 5.21
N ASP A 14 -18.71 -3.39 3.93
CA ASP A 14 -19.69 -3.67 2.89
C ASP A 14 -20.32 -5.06 3.16
N PRO A 15 -21.65 -5.15 3.29
CA PRO A 15 -22.32 -6.42 3.56
C PRO A 15 -21.97 -7.54 2.58
N SER A 16 -21.60 -7.20 1.35
CA SER A 16 -21.17 -8.18 0.32
C SER A 16 -19.87 -8.90 0.68
N TRP A 17 -19.09 -8.38 1.63
CA TRP A 17 -17.82 -8.98 2.08
C TRP A 17 -18.01 -9.89 3.30
N LEU A 18 -19.18 -9.86 3.93
CA LEU A 18 -19.48 -10.64 5.13
C LEU A 18 -19.90 -12.07 4.76
N HIS A 19 -18.93 -12.91 4.53
CA HIS A 19 -19.16 -14.33 4.24
C HIS A 19 -19.08 -15.18 5.53
N PRO A 20 -20.13 -15.92 5.89
CA PRO A 20 -20.12 -16.75 7.08
C PRO A 20 -19.17 -17.94 6.91
N VAL A 21 -18.37 -18.19 7.97
CA VAL A 21 -17.55 -19.40 8.07
C VAL A 21 -18.33 -20.43 8.87
N VAL A 22 -19.00 -21.36 8.17
CA VAL A 22 -20.00 -22.26 8.76
C VAL A 22 -19.59 -23.73 8.78
N LYS A 23 -18.51 -24.12 8.10
CA LYS A 23 -18.09 -25.52 8.03
C LYS A 23 -16.90 -25.78 8.95
N PRO A 24 -17.03 -26.70 9.93
CA PRO A 24 -15.89 -27.15 10.73
C PRO A 24 -14.93 -28.01 9.89
N PRO A 25 -13.66 -28.20 10.35
CA PRO A 25 -13.10 -27.69 11.61
C PRO A 25 -12.72 -26.19 11.54
N PHE A 26 -12.87 -25.49 12.68
CA PHE A 26 -12.47 -24.09 12.82
C PHE A 26 -11.09 -24.01 13.46
N TYR A 27 -10.25 -23.12 12.94
CA TYR A 27 -8.92 -22.87 13.46
C TYR A 27 -8.83 -21.41 13.89
N GLY A 28 -8.31 -21.18 15.09
CA GLY A 28 -8.06 -19.86 15.63
C GLY A 28 -6.56 -19.67 15.90
N ALA A 29 -6.05 -18.48 15.65
CA ALA A 29 -4.69 -18.11 16.00
C ALA A 29 -4.70 -16.77 16.73
N ILE A 30 -3.87 -16.66 17.77
CA ILE A 30 -3.61 -15.39 18.43
C ILE A 30 -2.59 -14.64 17.58
N ILE A 31 -2.96 -13.45 17.14
CA ILE A 31 -2.06 -12.55 16.41
C ILE A 31 -1.80 -11.31 17.25
N GLY A 32 -0.56 -10.86 17.26
CA GLY A 32 -0.15 -9.62 17.90
C GLY A 32 0.00 -8.48 16.89
N SER A 33 0.18 -7.29 17.40
CA SER A 33 0.51 -6.12 16.59
C SER A 33 1.87 -6.31 15.94
N GLN A 34 1.96 -6.05 14.64
CA GLN A 34 3.21 -6.00 13.92
C GLN A 34 3.24 -4.80 12.97
N MET A 35 4.44 -4.30 12.71
CA MET A 35 4.66 -3.29 11.68
C MET A 35 4.96 -4.00 10.36
N ALA A 36 4.04 -3.95 9.43
CA ALA A 36 4.19 -4.61 8.14
C ALA A 36 4.78 -3.69 7.06
N LYS A 37 4.58 -2.38 7.21
CA LYS A 37 4.90 -1.42 6.14
C LYS A 37 5.08 -0.01 6.68
N THR A 38 6.03 0.72 6.09
CA THR A 38 6.17 2.17 6.26
C THR A 38 5.50 2.88 5.08
N MET A 39 4.63 3.83 5.37
CA MET A 39 3.93 4.61 4.35
C MET A 39 4.73 5.81 3.88
N CYS A 40 5.67 6.28 4.69
CA CYS A 40 6.60 7.36 4.36
C CYS A 40 7.75 6.86 3.50
N GLY A 41 8.25 7.73 2.62
CA GLY A 41 9.40 7.44 1.77
C GLY A 41 9.85 8.69 1.03
N LEU A 42 10.77 8.52 0.10
CA LEU A 42 11.25 9.59 -0.74
C LEU A 42 10.14 10.09 -1.66
N ARG A 43 10.02 11.41 -1.78
CA ARG A 43 9.10 12.01 -2.73
C ARG A 43 9.63 11.81 -4.15
N THR A 44 8.79 11.28 -5.04
CA THR A 44 9.14 11.02 -6.44
C THR A 44 8.13 11.66 -7.38
N ASP A 45 8.55 11.88 -8.61
CA ASP A 45 7.66 12.23 -9.71
C ASP A 45 6.98 10.97 -10.30
N GLU A 46 6.24 11.12 -11.39
CA GLU A 46 5.56 10.05 -12.12
C GLU A 46 6.53 9.03 -12.79
N HIS A 47 7.78 9.42 -12.94
CA HIS A 47 8.87 8.59 -13.47
C HIS A 47 9.70 7.91 -12.38
N LEU A 48 9.30 8.08 -11.12
CA LEU A 48 9.99 7.57 -9.93
C LEU A 48 11.36 8.20 -9.68
N GLN A 49 11.64 9.34 -10.30
CA GLN A 49 12.82 10.14 -9.99
C GLN A 49 12.59 10.94 -8.71
N VAL A 50 13.61 10.95 -7.84
CA VAL A 50 13.50 11.58 -6.52
C VAL A 50 13.50 13.10 -6.63
N MET A 51 12.59 13.72 -5.88
CA MET A 51 12.41 15.18 -5.83
C MET A 51 12.95 15.75 -4.52
N ARG A 52 13.54 16.94 -4.60
CA ARG A 52 13.85 17.76 -3.43
C ARG A 52 12.60 18.45 -2.89
N GLU A 53 12.73 19.08 -1.73
CA GLU A 53 11.63 19.85 -1.12
C GLU A 53 11.15 21.02 -1.99
N ASP A 54 12.03 21.64 -2.77
CA ASP A 54 11.72 22.72 -3.70
C ASP A 54 11.05 22.24 -5.00
N GLY A 55 10.86 20.92 -5.16
CA GLY A 55 10.26 20.29 -6.32
C GLY A 55 11.24 19.99 -7.45
N SER A 56 12.51 20.33 -7.33
CA SER A 56 13.52 19.98 -8.33
C SER A 56 13.88 18.50 -8.26
N LEU A 57 14.17 17.89 -9.42
CA LEU A 57 14.58 16.50 -9.50
C LEU A 57 16.05 16.31 -9.13
N ILE A 58 16.37 15.18 -8.54
CA ILE A 58 17.75 14.75 -8.30
C ILE A 58 18.16 13.85 -9.46
N GLU A 59 19.07 14.34 -10.26
CA GLU A 59 19.56 13.62 -11.45
C GLU A 59 20.16 12.25 -11.06
N GLY A 60 19.75 11.22 -11.79
CA GLY A 60 20.24 9.85 -11.61
C GLY A 60 19.73 9.13 -10.34
N LEU A 61 18.89 9.77 -9.51
CA LEU A 61 18.35 9.15 -8.30
C LEU A 61 16.89 8.76 -8.49
N TYR A 62 16.60 7.48 -8.36
CA TYR A 62 15.27 6.91 -8.46
C TYR A 62 14.92 6.13 -7.19
N ALA A 63 13.64 6.11 -6.82
CA ALA A 63 13.15 5.32 -5.71
C ALA A 63 11.91 4.52 -6.13
N ASN A 64 11.84 3.27 -5.70
CA ASN A 64 10.74 2.40 -6.04
C ASN A 64 10.14 1.70 -4.80
N ALA A 65 9.02 1.06 -4.99
CA ALA A 65 8.33 0.25 -3.97
C ALA A 65 8.16 0.99 -2.63
N THR A 66 8.57 0.38 -1.54
CA THR A 66 8.44 0.94 -0.19
C THR A 66 9.40 2.10 0.10
N THR A 67 10.41 2.31 -0.75
CA THR A 67 11.33 3.46 -0.63
C THR A 67 10.70 4.74 -1.18
N ALA A 68 9.82 4.63 -2.18
CA ALA A 68 9.04 5.75 -2.67
C ALA A 68 7.85 6.01 -1.73
N GLY A 69 7.70 7.25 -1.28
CA GLY A 69 6.59 7.67 -0.43
C GLY A 69 5.31 7.92 -1.23
N GLY A 70 4.16 7.78 -0.57
CA GLY A 70 2.86 8.12 -1.14
C GLY A 70 2.24 7.09 -2.08
N LEU A 71 2.98 6.07 -2.53
CA LEU A 71 2.45 5.04 -3.45
C LEU A 71 1.31 4.20 -2.84
N SER A 72 1.19 4.16 -1.54
CA SER A 72 0.16 3.41 -0.83
C SER A 72 -0.92 4.29 -0.20
N GLY A 73 -0.97 5.57 -0.56
CA GLY A 73 -1.88 6.55 0.00
C GLY A 73 -1.36 7.24 1.26
N GLU A 74 -2.11 8.20 1.74
CA GLU A 74 -1.76 8.94 2.94
C GLU A 74 -2.23 8.23 4.21
N ALA A 75 -1.39 8.24 5.24
CA ALA A 75 -1.70 7.67 6.56
C ALA A 75 -2.90 8.34 7.25
N ASN A 76 -3.31 9.53 6.80
CA ASN A 76 -4.39 10.31 7.40
C ASN A 76 -5.80 9.78 7.14
N TYR A 77 -5.97 8.84 6.24
CA TYR A 77 -7.30 8.32 5.93
C TYR A 77 -7.82 7.28 6.93
N GLY A 78 -7.11 7.05 8.03
CA GLY A 78 -7.60 6.28 9.19
C GLY A 78 -8.07 4.85 8.87
N CYS A 79 -8.01 4.46 7.62
CA CYS A 79 -8.51 3.19 7.15
C CYS A 79 -7.38 2.40 6.49
N PHE A 80 -6.89 1.41 7.19
CA PHE A 80 -5.89 0.46 6.70
C PHE A 80 -6.24 -0.13 5.32
N TRP A 81 -7.52 -0.22 5.02
CA TRP A 81 -8.05 -0.82 3.79
C TRP A 81 -7.92 0.07 2.56
N ASN A 82 -8.04 1.38 2.71
CA ASN A 82 -7.90 2.32 1.59
C ASN A 82 -6.43 2.58 1.19
N SER A 83 -5.50 2.28 2.08
CA SER A 83 -4.07 2.47 1.84
C SER A 83 -3.35 1.25 1.25
N THR A 84 -4.07 0.15 1.03
CA THR A 84 -3.48 -1.13 0.60
C THR A 84 -3.56 -1.40 -0.89
N VAL A 85 -4.00 -0.44 -1.69
CA VAL A 85 -4.14 -0.61 -3.14
C VAL A 85 -2.79 -0.93 -3.81
N PHE A 86 -1.68 -0.46 -3.22
CA PHE A 86 -0.34 -0.74 -3.70
C PHE A 86 0.52 -1.35 -2.59
N GLY A 87 0.82 -2.61 -2.71
CA GLY A 87 1.67 -3.30 -1.75
C GLY A 87 2.23 -4.60 -2.29
N GLY A 88 3.35 -5.00 -1.69
CA GLY A 88 3.97 -6.28 -1.97
C GLY A 88 4.79 -6.35 -3.25
N VAL A 89 5.00 -7.57 -3.69
CA VAL A 89 5.92 -7.90 -4.80
C VAL A 89 5.48 -7.24 -6.11
N GLY A 90 4.18 -7.23 -6.42
CA GLY A 90 3.67 -6.64 -7.66
C GLY A 90 4.02 -5.17 -7.82
N THR A 91 3.85 -4.37 -6.76
CA THR A 91 4.24 -2.95 -6.78
C THR A 91 5.74 -2.79 -6.99
N SER A 92 6.56 -3.61 -6.34
CA SER A 92 8.02 -3.55 -6.47
C SER A 92 8.45 -3.83 -7.91
N TRP A 93 7.83 -4.78 -8.57
CA TRP A 93 8.11 -5.09 -9.98
C TRP A 93 7.71 -3.97 -10.92
N ILE A 94 6.47 -3.48 -10.80
CA ILE A 94 5.94 -2.42 -11.68
C ILE A 94 6.75 -1.13 -11.51
N THR A 95 6.97 -0.69 -10.28
CA THR A 95 7.71 0.56 -10.02
C THR A 95 9.18 0.42 -10.38
N GLY A 96 9.80 -0.75 -10.18
CA GLY A 96 11.16 -1.01 -10.63
C GLY A 96 11.29 -0.95 -12.17
N TRP A 97 10.31 -1.50 -12.88
CA TRP A 97 10.27 -1.43 -14.34
C TRP A 97 10.11 0.01 -14.86
N ILE A 98 9.21 0.82 -14.23
CA ILE A 98 9.01 2.23 -14.58
C ILE A 98 10.31 3.01 -14.37
N ALA A 99 10.95 2.86 -13.20
CA ALA A 99 12.20 3.55 -12.90
C ALA A 99 13.32 3.18 -13.88
N ALA A 100 13.47 1.90 -14.21
CA ALA A 100 14.47 1.42 -15.16
C ALA A 100 14.21 1.97 -16.58
N LYS A 101 12.96 1.97 -17.01
CA LYS A 101 12.57 2.53 -18.31
C LYS A 101 12.84 4.02 -18.36
N SER A 102 12.45 4.78 -17.33
CA SER A 102 12.69 6.22 -17.24
C SER A 102 14.19 6.56 -17.31
N LEU A 103 15.03 5.76 -16.64
CA LEU A 103 16.48 5.92 -16.70
C LEU A 103 17.05 5.69 -18.11
N LEU A 104 16.53 4.69 -18.84
CA LEU A 104 16.95 4.40 -20.21
C LEU A 104 16.51 5.47 -21.20
N ASP A 105 15.30 5.99 -21.03
CA ASP A 105 14.73 7.03 -21.89
C ASP A 105 15.41 8.41 -21.66
N ALA A 106 16.11 8.58 -20.52
CA ALA A 106 16.84 9.80 -20.18
C ALA A 106 18.30 9.83 -20.71
N GLN A 107 18.80 8.74 -21.31
CA GLN A 107 20.14 8.64 -21.91
C GLN A 107 20.12 9.01 -23.40
#